data_b178063d1dbc9ddd98495b0b5e878eac
#
_entry.id   b178063d1dbc9ddd98495b0b5e878eac
#
_cell.length_a   1.000
_cell.length_b   1.000
_cell.length_c   1.000
_cell.angle_alpha   90.00
_cell.angle_beta   90.00
_cell.angle_gamma   90.00
#
_symmetry.space_group_name_H-M   'P 1'
#
loop_
_entity.id
_entity.type
_entity.pdbx_description
1 polymer ?
#
loop_
_entity_poly.entity_id
_entity_poly.type
_entity_poly.pdbx_seq_one_letter_code
_entity_poly.pdbx_strand_id
1 'polypeptide(L)'
;MPAIATLQRANHGSHFRAYGLRGAAALIDPFIGVDHAWMSAPTFPPHPHAGFSAVSYLFLDSETGIDNRDSIGTHNLIRPGGLHWTTAGRGIVHEEVPAETGKTVHSLQIFVNLPPQRRDIAPFALSLAPQDIPVVQLPGVKMRVPVGRFGEVRAPLDPPTDVTMLDISLEAGAALALPIAAGHSAFVMPIFGTVMVDGEDFGHDDLRLPVFAPREAPRAITLQAPHGSAKVMLFSGAPLHASAT
;
A
#
# COMPACT_ATOMS: atom_id res chain seq x y z
N MET A 1 7.44 20.08 -9.03
CA MET A 1 6.27 19.31 -9.47
C MET A 1 6.57 17.84 -9.21
N PRO A 2 5.58 16.97 -8.93
CA PRO A 2 5.79 15.54 -8.85
C PRO A 2 6.13 14.95 -10.22
N ALA A 3 6.84 13.82 -10.23
CA ALA A 3 6.89 12.96 -11.40
C ALA A 3 5.55 12.21 -11.52
N ILE A 4 5.15 11.83 -12.73
CA ILE A 4 3.93 11.07 -12.95
C ILE A 4 4.31 9.63 -13.30
N ALA A 5 3.80 8.67 -12.53
CA ALA A 5 3.90 7.26 -12.83
C ALA A 5 2.58 6.75 -13.42
N THR A 6 2.68 5.75 -14.30
CA THR A 6 1.53 5.14 -14.98
C THR A 6 1.25 3.78 -14.40
N LEU A 7 -0.03 3.50 -14.11
CA LEU A 7 -0.52 2.19 -13.69
C LEU A 7 -0.81 1.33 -14.92
N GLN A 8 -0.50 0.05 -14.81
CA GLN A 8 -0.78 -0.95 -15.84
C GLN A 8 -2.00 -1.79 -15.43
N ARG A 9 -2.90 -2.04 -16.36
CA ARG A 9 -4.01 -2.97 -16.15
C ARG A 9 -3.51 -4.41 -16.28
N ALA A 10 -3.89 -5.24 -15.32
CA ALA A 10 -3.66 -6.69 -15.33
C ALA A 10 -4.98 -7.41 -15.09
N ASN A 11 -5.21 -8.50 -15.84
CA ASN A 11 -6.39 -9.35 -15.68
C ASN A 11 -5.96 -10.82 -15.79
N HIS A 12 -6.55 -11.68 -14.94
CA HIS A 12 -6.45 -13.14 -15.06
C HIS A 12 -7.87 -13.70 -15.12
N GLY A 13 -8.32 -14.04 -16.31
CA GLY A 13 -9.71 -14.45 -16.54
C GLY A 13 -10.71 -13.39 -16.11
N SER A 14 -11.86 -13.84 -15.61
CA SER A 14 -12.91 -12.99 -15.02
C SER A 14 -12.77 -12.80 -13.51
N HIS A 15 -11.79 -13.46 -12.87
CA HIS A 15 -11.69 -13.58 -11.42
C HIS A 15 -10.72 -12.62 -10.78
N PHE A 16 -9.83 -12.02 -11.56
CA PHE A 16 -8.82 -11.10 -11.07
C PHE A 16 -8.65 -9.92 -12.02
N ARG A 17 -8.63 -8.74 -11.44
CA ARG A 17 -8.20 -7.52 -12.12
C ARG A 17 -7.35 -6.69 -11.17
N ALA A 18 -6.39 -5.96 -11.71
CA ALA A 18 -5.56 -5.05 -10.94
C ALA A 18 -5.11 -3.83 -11.76
N TYR A 19 -4.80 -2.76 -11.04
CA TYR A 19 -4.04 -1.61 -11.53
C TYR A 19 -2.69 -1.62 -10.82
N GLY A 20 -1.64 -2.02 -11.55
CA GLY A 20 -0.33 -2.26 -11.00
C GLY A 20 0.66 -1.12 -11.28
N LEU A 21 1.34 -0.65 -10.24
CA LEU A 21 2.49 0.22 -10.37
C LEU A 21 3.73 -0.65 -10.55
N ARG A 22 4.19 -0.77 -11.80
CA ARG A 22 5.34 -1.57 -12.21
C ARG A 22 6.36 -0.71 -12.96
N GLY A 23 7.64 -1.11 -12.89
CA GLY A 23 8.72 -0.41 -13.60
C GLY A 23 9.11 0.95 -13.00
N ALA A 24 8.53 1.35 -11.88
CA ALA A 24 8.79 2.62 -11.22
C ALA A 24 9.67 2.46 -9.96
N ALA A 25 10.29 1.31 -9.72
CA ALA A 25 10.99 0.99 -8.48
C ALA A 25 12.06 2.03 -8.09
N ALA A 26 12.78 2.59 -9.07
CA ALA A 26 13.76 3.64 -8.81
C ALA A 26 13.14 4.96 -8.31
N LEU A 27 11.86 5.23 -8.63
CA LEU A 27 11.15 6.44 -8.21
C LEU A 27 10.45 6.29 -6.87
N ILE A 28 10.04 5.06 -6.52
CA ILE A 28 9.22 4.74 -5.36
C ILE A 28 9.98 3.98 -4.28
N ASP A 29 11.32 3.76 -4.43
CA ASP A 29 12.12 3.10 -3.40
C ASP A 29 11.82 3.70 -2.01
N PRO A 30 11.56 2.88 -0.96
CA PRO A 30 11.81 1.45 -0.84
C PRO A 30 10.69 0.52 -1.34
N PHE A 31 9.65 1.04 -1.97
CA PHE A 31 8.63 0.21 -2.61
C PHE A 31 9.13 -0.29 -3.96
N ILE A 32 8.77 -1.53 -4.33
CA ILE A 32 9.13 -2.14 -5.62
C ILE A 32 7.94 -2.12 -6.57
N GLY A 33 6.74 -2.18 -6.03
CA GLY A 33 5.50 -2.14 -6.77
C GLY A 33 4.29 -2.22 -5.86
N VAL A 34 3.14 -1.84 -6.40
CA VAL A 34 1.84 -1.90 -5.72
C VAL A 34 0.78 -2.30 -6.74
N ASP A 35 -0.05 -3.28 -6.41
CA ASP A 35 -1.24 -3.64 -7.16
C ASP A 35 -2.49 -3.28 -6.36
N HIS A 36 -3.36 -2.44 -6.91
CA HIS A 36 -4.71 -2.24 -6.47
C HIS A 36 -5.58 -3.29 -7.15
N ALA A 37 -6.08 -4.27 -6.40
CA ALA A 37 -6.58 -5.54 -6.94
C ALA A 37 -7.98 -5.91 -6.44
N TRP A 38 -8.69 -6.64 -7.30
CA TRP A 38 -9.95 -7.32 -7.01
C TRP A 38 -9.81 -8.78 -7.41
N MET A 39 -10.08 -9.69 -6.49
CA MET A 39 -9.95 -11.14 -6.68
C MET A 39 -11.16 -11.87 -6.13
N SER A 40 -11.85 -12.69 -6.94
CA SER A 40 -13.07 -13.42 -6.57
C SER A 40 -12.94 -14.94 -6.63
N ALA A 41 -11.77 -15.46 -7.02
CA ALA A 41 -11.45 -16.88 -6.97
C ALA A 41 -9.94 -17.08 -6.78
N PRO A 42 -9.48 -18.27 -6.36
CA PRO A 42 -8.05 -18.61 -6.35
C PRO A 42 -7.44 -18.35 -7.73
N THR A 43 -6.46 -17.45 -7.78
CA THR A 43 -5.87 -16.99 -9.04
C THR A 43 -4.40 -17.35 -9.15
N PHE A 44 -3.68 -17.27 -8.04
CA PHE A 44 -2.25 -17.54 -7.99
C PHE A 44 -1.99 -18.79 -7.14
N PRO A 45 -1.35 -19.84 -7.70
CA PRO A 45 -0.93 -21.00 -6.92
C PRO A 45 0.14 -20.59 -5.89
N PRO A 46 0.51 -21.49 -4.95
CA PRO A 46 1.63 -21.24 -4.06
C PRO A 46 2.87 -20.80 -4.84
N HIS A 47 3.44 -19.67 -4.45
CA HIS A 47 4.56 -19.04 -5.17
C HIS A 47 5.62 -18.48 -4.22
N PRO A 48 6.90 -18.43 -4.65
CA PRO A 48 8.00 -18.00 -3.81
C PRO A 48 8.22 -16.48 -3.85
N HIS A 49 8.68 -15.96 -2.71
CA HIS A 49 9.28 -14.63 -2.58
C HIS A 49 10.62 -14.72 -1.87
N ALA A 50 11.58 -13.84 -2.19
CA ALA A 50 12.86 -13.71 -1.52
C ALA A 50 13.45 -12.31 -1.67
N GLY A 51 14.13 -11.81 -0.64
CA GLY A 51 14.87 -10.55 -0.66
C GLY A 51 14.03 -9.28 -0.47
N PHE A 52 12.71 -9.40 -0.27
CA PHE A 52 11.77 -8.29 -0.04
C PHE A 52 10.62 -8.72 0.87
N SER A 53 9.72 -7.81 1.16
CA SER A 53 8.46 -8.10 1.87
C SER A 53 7.27 -7.99 0.92
N ALA A 54 6.33 -8.95 1.01
CA ALA A 54 5.03 -8.91 0.36
C ALA A 54 3.97 -8.56 1.41
N VAL A 55 3.14 -7.54 1.11
CA VAL A 55 2.18 -7.00 2.08
C VAL A 55 0.81 -6.97 1.45
N SER A 56 -0.16 -7.58 2.12
CA SER A 56 -1.57 -7.57 1.74
C SER A 56 -2.34 -6.66 2.69
N TYR A 57 -2.95 -5.60 2.15
CA TYR A 57 -3.85 -4.71 2.86
C TYR A 57 -5.24 -4.79 2.25
N LEU A 58 -6.24 -5.21 3.01
CA LEU A 58 -7.62 -5.29 2.54
C LEU A 58 -8.36 -4.02 2.90
N PHE A 59 -9.07 -3.46 1.93
CA PHE A 59 -9.97 -2.35 2.21
C PHE A 59 -11.19 -2.80 3.01
N LEU A 60 -11.83 -1.86 3.73
CA LEU A 60 -13.00 -2.14 4.56
C LEU A 60 -14.22 -2.59 3.76
N ASP A 61 -14.29 -2.24 2.48
CA ASP A 61 -15.36 -2.61 1.54
C ASP A 61 -15.09 -3.93 0.81
N SER A 62 -14.03 -4.65 1.16
CA SER A 62 -13.81 -6.02 0.68
C SER A 62 -14.95 -6.92 1.15
N GLU A 63 -15.57 -7.66 0.23
CA GLU A 63 -16.73 -8.53 0.54
C GLU A 63 -16.36 -9.75 1.38
N THR A 64 -15.09 -10.18 1.30
CA THR A 64 -14.53 -11.30 2.06
C THR A 64 -13.09 -11.04 2.43
N GLY A 65 -12.53 -11.88 3.29
CA GLY A 65 -11.11 -11.89 3.63
C GLY A 65 -10.27 -12.73 2.67
N ILE A 66 -8.98 -12.80 3.01
CA ILE A 66 -8.01 -13.70 2.36
C ILE A 66 -7.62 -14.79 3.35
N ASP A 67 -7.75 -16.05 2.94
CA ASP A 67 -7.10 -17.21 3.60
C ASP A 67 -5.64 -17.25 3.13
N ASN A 68 -4.71 -16.94 4.04
CA ASN A 68 -3.28 -16.94 3.79
C ASN A 68 -2.63 -18.19 4.39
N ARG A 69 -1.75 -18.82 3.64
CA ARG A 69 -0.92 -19.96 4.07
C ARG A 69 0.50 -19.80 3.58
N ASP A 70 1.46 -20.11 4.42
CA ASP A 70 2.87 -20.02 4.06
C ASP A 70 3.72 -21.21 4.50
N SER A 71 4.94 -21.27 3.97
CA SER A 71 5.89 -22.38 4.21
C SER A 71 6.56 -22.34 5.59
N ILE A 72 6.35 -21.29 6.38
CA ILE A 72 6.84 -21.19 7.78
C ILE A 72 5.77 -21.60 8.79
N GLY A 73 4.60 -22.02 8.30
CA GLY A 73 3.49 -22.53 9.13
C GLY A 73 2.47 -21.48 9.53
N THR A 74 2.51 -20.26 8.97
CA THR A 74 1.44 -19.29 9.21
C THR A 74 0.20 -19.71 8.42
N HIS A 75 -0.92 -19.77 9.09
CA HIS A 75 -2.24 -19.95 8.50
C HIS A 75 -3.20 -18.99 9.20
N ASN A 76 -3.63 -17.97 8.50
CA ASN A 76 -4.48 -16.94 9.07
C ASN A 76 -5.46 -16.35 8.08
N LEU A 77 -6.56 -15.82 8.60
CA LEU A 77 -7.54 -15.05 7.84
C LEU A 77 -7.19 -13.56 7.94
N ILE A 78 -6.86 -12.95 6.80
CA ILE A 78 -6.74 -11.51 6.67
C ILE A 78 -8.14 -10.95 6.44
N ARG A 79 -8.71 -10.27 7.43
CA ARG A 79 -10.09 -9.75 7.36
C ARG A 79 -10.16 -8.44 6.59
N PRO A 80 -11.32 -8.07 6.01
CA PRO A 80 -11.55 -6.74 5.47
C PRO A 80 -11.12 -5.63 6.44
N GLY A 81 -10.32 -4.70 5.97
CA GLY A 81 -9.69 -3.66 6.77
C GLY A 81 -8.42 -4.11 7.53
N GLY A 82 -7.97 -5.34 7.42
CA GLY A 82 -6.75 -5.85 8.05
C GLY A 82 -5.52 -5.76 7.15
N LEU A 83 -4.37 -6.05 7.74
CA LEU A 83 -3.07 -6.08 7.06
C LEU A 83 -2.30 -7.35 7.43
N HIS A 84 -1.64 -7.94 6.45
CA HIS A 84 -0.67 -9.00 6.62
C HIS A 84 0.64 -8.63 5.93
N TRP A 85 1.74 -8.72 6.66
CA TRP A 85 3.09 -8.39 6.21
C TRP A 85 3.95 -9.63 6.23
N THR A 86 4.28 -10.16 5.08
CA THR A 86 5.16 -11.30 4.90
C THR A 86 6.57 -10.83 4.58
N THR A 87 7.50 -10.91 5.52
CA THR A 87 8.92 -10.67 5.26
C THR A 87 9.52 -11.95 4.68
N ALA A 88 9.84 -11.93 3.39
CA ALA A 88 10.33 -13.12 2.71
C ALA A 88 11.79 -13.46 3.09
N GLY A 89 12.64 -12.45 3.34
CA GLY A 89 14.03 -12.69 3.72
C GLY A 89 14.72 -13.64 2.74
N ARG A 90 15.35 -14.71 3.24
CA ARG A 90 16.05 -15.73 2.41
C ARG A 90 15.12 -16.63 1.59
N GLY A 91 13.81 -16.52 1.78
CA GLY A 91 12.80 -17.23 0.98
C GLY A 91 11.60 -17.71 1.79
N ILE A 92 10.43 -17.54 1.21
CA ILE A 92 9.15 -18.05 1.69
C ILE A 92 8.31 -18.43 0.49
N VAL A 93 7.48 -19.45 0.63
CA VAL A 93 6.41 -19.77 -0.32
C VAL A 93 5.09 -19.50 0.36
N HIS A 94 4.18 -18.77 -0.30
CA HIS A 94 2.86 -18.53 0.23
C HIS A 94 1.76 -18.63 -0.83
N GLU A 95 0.54 -18.73 -0.35
CA GLU A 95 -0.69 -18.69 -1.13
C GLU A 95 -1.69 -17.81 -0.41
N GLU A 96 -2.37 -16.98 -1.19
CA GLU A 96 -3.45 -16.10 -0.71
C GLU A 96 -4.68 -16.28 -1.61
N VAL A 97 -5.78 -16.75 -1.03
CA VAL A 97 -7.03 -17.00 -1.77
C VAL A 97 -8.22 -16.33 -1.09
N PRO A 98 -9.27 -15.93 -1.83
CA PRO A 98 -10.50 -15.45 -1.22
C PRO A 98 -11.05 -16.49 -0.24
N ALA A 99 -11.38 -16.07 0.98
CA ALA A 99 -11.88 -16.97 2.03
C ALA A 99 -13.27 -17.52 1.74
N GLU A 100 -14.07 -16.80 0.95
CA GLU A 100 -15.42 -17.20 0.55
C GLU A 100 -15.55 -17.18 -0.98
N THR A 101 -15.96 -18.31 -1.54
CA THR A 101 -16.17 -18.44 -2.99
C THR A 101 -17.25 -17.48 -3.49
N GLY A 102 -16.97 -16.82 -4.59
CA GLY A 102 -17.91 -15.91 -5.28
C GLY A 102 -18.01 -14.51 -4.67
N LYS A 103 -17.29 -14.25 -3.56
CA LYS A 103 -17.12 -12.90 -3.02
C LYS A 103 -15.81 -12.30 -3.46
N THR A 104 -15.80 -10.98 -3.62
CA THR A 104 -14.65 -10.24 -4.12
C THR A 104 -13.79 -9.72 -2.97
N VAL A 105 -12.52 -10.04 -2.99
CA VAL A 105 -11.49 -9.36 -2.20
C VAL A 105 -11.12 -8.06 -2.89
N HIS A 106 -11.17 -6.94 -2.16
CA HIS A 106 -10.68 -5.64 -2.59
C HIS A 106 -9.45 -5.27 -1.76
N SER A 107 -8.28 -5.20 -2.38
CA SER A 107 -7.02 -5.14 -1.65
C SER A 107 -5.92 -4.36 -2.38
N LEU A 108 -4.86 -4.10 -1.63
CA LEU A 108 -3.54 -3.78 -2.17
C LEU A 108 -2.59 -4.95 -1.93
N GLN A 109 -1.86 -5.35 -2.97
CA GLN A 109 -0.65 -6.15 -2.87
C GLN A 109 0.54 -5.23 -3.02
N ILE A 110 1.36 -5.11 -1.98
CA ILE A 110 2.45 -4.15 -1.93
C ILE A 110 3.76 -4.92 -1.77
N PHE A 111 4.78 -4.50 -2.53
CA PHE A 111 6.11 -5.08 -2.41
C PHE A 111 7.08 -4.02 -1.88
N VAL A 112 7.79 -4.35 -0.81
CA VAL A 112 8.71 -3.45 -0.10
C VAL A 112 10.09 -4.08 -0.03
N ASN A 113 11.10 -3.38 -0.51
CA ASN A 113 12.50 -3.82 -0.43
C ASN A 113 12.92 -4.04 1.03
N LEU A 114 13.81 -5.00 1.24
CA LEU A 114 14.55 -5.13 2.50
C LEU A 114 15.87 -4.36 2.43
N PRO A 115 16.28 -3.73 3.53
CA PRO A 115 17.63 -3.21 3.64
C PRO A 115 18.64 -4.31 3.29
N PRO A 116 19.76 -3.99 2.61
CA PRO A 116 20.73 -5.00 2.14
C PRO A 116 21.15 -6.01 3.23
N GLN A 117 21.28 -5.55 4.48
CA GLN A 117 21.68 -6.36 5.64
C GLN A 117 20.57 -7.30 6.13
N ARG A 118 19.33 -7.11 5.66
CA ARG A 118 18.14 -7.88 6.05
C ARG A 118 17.60 -8.79 4.93
N ARG A 119 18.25 -8.85 3.78
CA ARG A 119 17.77 -9.65 2.63
C ARG A 119 17.81 -11.16 2.89
N ASP A 120 18.74 -11.62 3.72
CA ASP A 120 18.94 -13.04 4.04
C ASP A 120 18.45 -13.45 5.44
N ILE A 121 17.68 -12.60 6.13
CA ILE A 121 17.11 -12.97 7.43
C ILE A 121 16.12 -14.12 7.30
N ALA A 122 15.87 -14.82 8.40
CA ALA A 122 14.79 -15.80 8.43
C ALA A 122 13.45 -15.15 8.08
N PRO A 123 12.61 -15.77 7.24
CA PRO A 123 11.28 -15.24 6.94
C PRO A 123 10.41 -15.20 8.18
N PHE A 124 9.52 -14.21 8.26
CA PHE A 124 8.53 -14.07 9.32
C PHE A 124 7.34 -13.27 8.84
N ALA A 125 6.22 -13.37 9.56
CA ALA A 125 4.99 -12.65 9.28
C ALA A 125 4.57 -11.75 10.45
N LEU A 126 3.95 -10.61 10.11
CA LEU A 126 3.30 -9.70 11.04
C LEU A 126 1.86 -9.49 10.56
N SER A 127 0.92 -9.27 11.45
CA SER A 127 -0.48 -9.03 11.08
C SER A 127 -1.10 -7.99 11.99
N LEU A 128 -2.02 -7.19 11.43
CA LEU A 128 -2.91 -6.32 12.18
C LEU A 128 -4.35 -6.66 11.85
N ALA A 129 -5.15 -6.93 12.89
CA ALA A 129 -6.57 -7.03 12.72
C ALA A 129 -7.19 -5.64 12.46
N PRO A 130 -8.36 -5.57 11.81
CA PRO A 130 -8.98 -4.30 11.42
C PRO A 130 -9.15 -3.29 12.56
N GLN A 131 -9.47 -3.78 13.76
CA GLN A 131 -9.66 -2.97 14.97
C GLN A 131 -8.35 -2.48 15.60
N ASP A 132 -7.22 -3.10 15.28
CA ASP A 132 -5.91 -2.76 15.83
C ASP A 132 -5.19 -1.68 14.98
N ILE A 133 -5.74 -1.36 13.81
CA ILE A 133 -5.22 -0.29 12.97
C ILE A 133 -5.72 1.06 13.49
N PRO A 134 -4.82 1.95 13.96
CA PRO A 134 -5.20 3.25 14.48
C PRO A 134 -5.93 4.10 13.45
N VAL A 135 -6.87 4.92 13.95
CA VAL A 135 -7.68 5.83 13.13
C VAL A 135 -7.49 7.25 13.63
N VAL A 136 -7.20 8.17 12.71
CA VAL A 136 -7.20 9.61 12.94
C VAL A 136 -8.44 10.21 12.29
N GLN A 137 -9.18 11.00 13.07
CA GLN A 137 -10.36 11.72 12.59
C GLN A 137 -10.07 13.22 12.59
N LEU A 138 -10.17 13.85 11.43
CA LEU A 138 -10.04 15.29 11.22
C LEU A 138 -11.32 15.81 10.54
N PRO A 139 -11.57 17.12 10.49
CA PRO A 139 -12.72 17.67 9.79
C PRO A 139 -12.75 17.22 8.31
N GLY A 140 -13.79 16.46 7.93
CA GLY A 140 -13.96 15.91 6.59
C GLY A 140 -12.94 14.84 6.17
N VAL A 141 -12.08 14.34 7.08
CA VAL A 141 -11.04 13.35 6.76
C VAL A 141 -11.04 12.23 7.80
N LYS A 142 -11.11 10.99 7.31
CA LYS A 142 -10.85 9.78 8.10
C LYS A 142 -9.61 9.09 7.55
N MET A 143 -8.64 8.89 8.42
CA MET A 143 -7.37 8.26 8.05
C MET A 143 -7.12 7.03 8.92
N ARG A 144 -6.81 5.89 8.31
CA ARG A 144 -6.27 4.72 8.98
C ARG A 144 -4.76 4.69 8.80
N VAL A 145 -4.05 4.26 9.84
CA VAL A 145 -2.58 4.19 9.88
C VAL A 145 -2.15 2.72 9.97
N PRO A 146 -2.20 1.93 8.87
CA PRO A 146 -1.82 0.52 8.89
C PRO A 146 -0.33 0.30 9.11
N VAL A 147 0.55 1.20 8.63
CA VAL A 147 2.00 1.11 8.81
C VAL A 147 2.60 2.50 9.03
N GLY A 148 3.61 2.59 9.89
CA GLY A 148 4.31 3.83 10.18
C GLY A 148 3.51 4.75 11.10
N ARG A 149 3.43 6.04 10.76
CA ARG A 149 2.78 7.03 11.65
C ARG A 149 2.22 8.24 10.90
N PHE A 150 1.28 8.92 11.57
CA PHE A 150 0.82 10.27 11.23
C PHE A 150 0.73 11.11 12.52
N GLY A 151 1.54 12.16 12.62
CA GLY A 151 1.71 12.89 13.87
C GLY A 151 2.17 11.97 15.01
N GLU A 152 1.45 12.00 16.12
CA GLU A 152 1.71 11.16 17.29
C GLU A 152 1.08 9.76 17.19
N VAL A 153 0.20 9.54 16.21
CA VAL A 153 -0.46 8.24 16.00
C VAL A 153 0.44 7.29 15.22
N ARG A 154 0.79 6.16 15.83
CA ARG A 154 1.66 5.14 15.24
C ARG A 154 0.94 3.79 15.14
N ALA A 155 1.14 3.09 14.03
CA ALA A 155 0.73 1.70 13.89
C ALA A 155 1.50 0.80 14.85
N PRO A 156 0.85 -0.19 15.50
CA PRO A 156 1.50 -1.15 16.39
C PRO A 156 2.18 -2.28 15.59
N LEU A 157 2.85 -1.94 14.51
CA LEU A 157 3.58 -2.86 13.62
C LEU A 157 5.01 -2.33 13.49
N ASP A 158 5.99 -3.23 13.59
CA ASP A 158 7.41 -2.90 13.43
C ASP A 158 8.01 -3.70 12.26
N PRO A 159 7.79 -3.25 11.01
CA PRO A 159 8.28 -3.95 9.84
C PRO A 159 9.81 -3.78 9.69
N PRO A 160 10.47 -4.68 8.93
CA PRO A 160 11.93 -4.64 8.76
C PRO A 160 12.42 -3.45 7.94
N THR A 161 11.53 -2.77 7.22
CA THR A 161 11.80 -1.55 6.45
C THR A 161 10.91 -0.43 6.95
N ASP A 162 11.51 0.70 7.30
CA ASP A 162 10.79 1.88 7.81
C ASP A 162 10.03 2.55 6.66
N VAL A 163 8.74 2.35 6.64
CA VAL A 163 7.80 2.94 5.67
C VAL A 163 6.54 3.42 6.36
N THR A 164 5.85 4.33 5.73
CA THR A 164 4.53 4.81 6.13
C THR A 164 3.53 4.49 5.03
N MET A 165 2.39 3.91 5.41
CA MET A 165 1.22 3.69 4.57
C MET A 165 0.01 4.27 5.29
N LEU A 166 -0.77 5.13 4.60
CA LEU A 166 -1.97 5.77 5.14
C LEU A 166 -3.14 5.54 4.20
N ASP A 167 -4.25 5.00 4.72
CA ASP A 167 -5.53 4.86 4.02
C ASP A 167 -6.41 6.07 4.37
N ILE A 168 -6.62 6.97 3.41
CA ILE A 168 -7.19 8.29 3.63
C ILE A 168 -8.49 8.42 2.85
N SER A 169 -9.59 8.67 3.55
CA SER A 169 -10.89 9.03 2.98
C SER A 169 -11.14 10.52 3.21
N LEU A 170 -11.49 11.24 2.14
CA LEU A 170 -11.84 12.66 2.17
C LEU A 170 -13.31 12.83 1.78
N GLU A 171 -14.04 13.61 2.56
CA GLU A 171 -15.38 14.08 2.20
C GLU A 171 -15.30 15.16 1.12
N ALA A 172 -16.38 15.39 0.41
CA ALA A 172 -16.46 16.45 -0.60
C ALA A 172 -16.07 17.82 0.00
N GLY A 173 -15.13 18.51 -0.63
CA GLY A 173 -14.60 19.80 -0.20
C GLY A 173 -13.51 19.73 0.89
N ALA A 174 -13.22 18.54 1.42
CA ALA A 174 -12.17 18.38 2.42
C ALA A 174 -10.77 18.62 1.85
N ALA A 175 -9.88 19.10 2.72
CA ALA A 175 -8.45 19.29 2.42
C ALA A 175 -7.58 18.76 3.55
N LEU A 176 -6.41 18.24 3.20
CA LEU A 176 -5.43 17.70 4.14
C LEU A 176 -4.01 18.00 3.67
N ALA A 177 -3.16 18.45 4.58
CA ALA A 177 -1.72 18.53 4.36
C ALA A 177 -1.02 17.32 5.00
N LEU A 178 -0.29 16.57 4.19
CA LEU A 178 0.47 15.38 4.59
C LEU A 178 1.95 15.71 4.72
N PRO A 179 2.51 15.66 5.93
CA PRO A 179 3.94 15.87 6.13
C PRO A 179 4.73 14.65 5.60
N ILE A 180 5.74 14.92 4.78
CA ILE A 180 6.71 13.93 4.31
C ILE A 180 8.07 14.29 4.90
N ALA A 181 8.71 13.34 5.55
CA ALA A 181 10.00 13.53 6.18
C ALA A 181 11.11 13.86 5.16
N ALA A 182 12.14 14.55 5.61
CA ALA A 182 13.35 14.76 4.85
C ALA A 182 13.95 13.42 4.41
N GLY A 183 14.46 13.34 3.19
CA GLY A 183 15.03 12.12 2.63
C GLY A 183 14.03 11.06 2.16
N HIS A 184 12.72 11.23 2.39
CA HIS A 184 11.73 10.25 1.96
C HIS A 184 11.21 10.53 0.54
N SER A 185 11.05 9.46 -0.24
CA SER A 185 10.15 9.43 -1.39
C SER A 185 8.71 9.29 -0.91
N ALA A 186 7.75 9.71 -1.73
CA ALA A 186 6.33 9.47 -1.48
C ALA A 186 5.57 9.34 -2.78
N PHE A 187 4.44 8.63 -2.76
CA PHE A 187 3.47 8.64 -3.85
C PHE A 187 2.06 8.50 -3.32
N VAL A 188 1.10 9.04 -4.07
CA VAL A 188 -0.32 9.00 -3.73
C VAL A 188 -1.05 8.17 -4.78
N MET A 189 -1.69 7.08 -4.37
CA MET A 189 -2.47 6.22 -5.25
C MET A 189 -3.96 6.50 -5.04
N PRO A 190 -4.68 7.04 -6.04
CA PRO A 190 -6.14 7.17 -5.98
C PRO A 190 -6.79 5.78 -5.95
N ILE A 191 -7.73 5.59 -5.02
CA ILE A 191 -8.46 4.32 -4.83
C ILE A 191 -9.92 4.48 -5.26
N PHE A 192 -10.50 5.65 -5.01
CA PHE A 192 -11.88 5.98 -5.36
C PHE A 192 -12.01 7.49 -5.59
N GLY A 193 -12.85 7.89 -6.56
CA GLY A 193 -13.11 9.27 -6.89
C GLY A 193 -11.91 9.98 -7.52
N THR A 194 -11.93 11.32 -7.47
CA THR A 194 -10.84 12.18 -7.95
C THR A 194 -10.29 12.98 -6.79
N VAL A 195 -8.98 12.92 -6.59
CA VAL A 195 -8.26 13.73 -5.61
C VAL A 195 -7.41 14.76 -6.33
N MET A 196 -7.39 15.98 -5.83
CA MET A 196 -6.42 17.00 -6.24
C MET A 196 -5.19 16.89 -5.33
N VAL A 197 -4.02 16.70 -5.94
CA VAL A 197 -2.72 16.58 -5.24
C VAL A 197 -1.83 17.73 -5.68
N ASP A 198 -1.48 18.63 -4.76
CA ASP A 198 -0.70 19.86 -5.04
C ASP A 198 -1.25 20.66 -6.22
N GLY A 199 -2.57 20.69 -6.40
CA GLY A 199 -3.26 21.47 -7.44
C GLY A 199 -3.49 20.74 -8.78
N GLU A 200 -3.13 19.47 -8.90
CA GLU A 200 -3.39 18.62 -10.08
C GLU A 200 -4.36 17.48 -9.74
N ASP A 201 -5.34 17.24 -10.61
CA ASP A 201 -6.35 16.19 -10.43
C ASP A 201 -5.82 14.80 -10.85
N PHE A 202 -6.15 13.80 -10.00
CA PHE A 202 -5.87 12.39 -10.21
C PHE A 202 -7.11 11.55 -9.91
N GLY A 203 -7.76 11.02 -10.94
CA GLY A 203 -8.87 10.08 -10.82
C GLY A 203 -8.37 8.64 -10.67
N HIS A 204 -9.14 7.83 -9.98
CA HIS A 204 -8.80 6.40 -9.79
C HIS A 204 -8.77 5.62 -11.11
N ASP A 205 -9.47 6.08 -12.15
CA ASP A 205 -9.50 5.47 -13.49
C ASP A 205 -8.49 6.08 -14.48
N ASP A 206 -7.77 7.14 -14.10
CA ASP A 206 -6.80 7.83 -14.98
C ASP A 206 -5.54 7.01 -15.19
N LEU A 207 -5.33 5.95 -14.41
CA LEU A 207 -4.16 5.07 -14.44
C LEU A 207 -2.83 5.84 -14.30
N ARG A 208 -2.84 6.92 -13.56
CA ARG A 208 -1.67 7.73 -13.26
C ARG A 208 -1.68 8.18 -11.81
N LEU A 209 -0.50 8.37 -11.25
CA LEU A 209 -0.33 8.84 -9.89
C LEU A 209 0.90 9.73 -9.73
N PRO A 210 0.86 10.70 -8.79
CA PRO A 210 2.00 11.57 -8.50
C PRO A 210 3.02 10.85 -7.62
N VAL A 211 4.29 11.00 -8.00
CA VAL A 211 5.46 10.50 -7.26
C VAL A 211 6.37 11.66 -6.89
N PHE A 212 6.74 11.74 -5.64
CA PHE A 212 7.56 12.78 -5.07
C PHE A 212 8.94 12.22 -4.72
N ALA A 213 9.96 12.64 -5.42
CA ALA A 213 11.35 12.28 -5.13
C ALA A 213 11.78 12.78 -3.74
N PRO A 214 12.73 12.12 -3.08
CA PRO A 214 13.26 12.56 -1.81
C PRO A 214 13.88 13.95 -1.90
N ARG A 215 13.85 14.71 -0.80
CA ARG A 215 14.45 16.04 -0.67
C ARG A 215 15.21 16.13 0.65
N GLU A 216 16.22 16.99 0.70
CA GLU A 216 16.98 17.27 1.95
C GLU A 216 16.09 17.89 3.04
N ALA A 217 15.11 18.71 2.67
CA ALA A 217 14.15 19.30 3.59
C ALA A 217 12.80 18.57 3.57
N PRO A 218 12.08 18.49 4.70
CA PRO A 218 10.73 17.96 4.73
C PRO A 218 9.80 18.77 3.82
N ARG A 219 8.73 18.16 3.35
CA ARG A 219 7.67 18.81 2.57
C ARG A 219 6.29 18.47 3.12
N ALA A 220 5.28 19.24 2.71
CA ALA A 220 3.90 18.84 2.80
C ALA A 220 3.37 18.54 1.39
N ILE A 221 2.53 17.51 1.27
CA ILE A 221 1.72 17.21 0.08
C ILE A 221 0.29 17.60 0.43
N THR A 222 -0.35 18.42 -0.39
CA THR A 222 -1.73 18.83 -0.17
C THR A 222 -2.67 17.93 -0.94
N LEU A 223 -3.63 17.32 -0.23
CA LEU A 223 -4.76 16.59 -0.81
C LEU A 223 -6.02 17.41 -0.69
N GLN A 224 -6.84 17.42 -1.73
CA GLN A 224 -8.17 18.05 -1.71
C GLN A 224 -9.17 17.16 -2.47
N ALA A 225 -10.44 17.21 -2.09
CA ALA A 225 -11.53 16.49 -2.75
C ALA A 225 -12.61 17.48 -3.29
N PRO A 226 -12.28 18.33 -4.28
CA PRO A 226 -13.17 19.41 -4.73
C PRO A 226 -14.37 18.90 -5.54
N HIS A 227 -14.26 17.72 -6.14
CA HIS A 227 -15.26 17.19 -7.08
C HIS A 227 -16.21 16.15 -6.47
N GLY A 228 -16.08 15.87 -5.18
CA GLY A 228 -16.82 14.83 -4.47
C GLY A 228 -15.93 14.13 -3.45
N SER A 229 -16.45 13.11 -2.78
CA SER A 229 -15.62 12.31 -1.87
C SER A 229 -14.56 11.53 -2.64
N ALA A 230 -13.37 11.36 -2.02
CA ALA A 230 -12.27 10.63 -2.59
C ALA A 230 -11.60 9.73 -1.55
N LYS A 231 -10.96 8.66 -2.02
CA LYS A 231 -10.13 7.78 -1.22
C LYS A 231 -8.76 7.61 -1.87
N VAL A 232 -7.70 7.71 -1.08
CA VAL A 232 -6.33 7.53 -1.55
C VAL A 232 -5.53 6.69 -0.57
N MET A 233 -4.46 6.07 -1.07
CA MET A 233 -3.36 5.57 -0.26
C MET A 233 -2.14 6.45 -0.43
N LEU A 234 -1.56 6.88 0.69
CA LEU A 234 -0.21 7.46 0.72
C LEU A 234 0.80 6.39 1.06
N PHE A 235 1.89 6.38 0.34
CA PHE A 235 3.09 5.58 0.60
C PHE A 235 4.28 6.50 0.74
N SER A 236 5.13 6.28 1.74
CA SER A 236 6.35 7.06 1.94
C SER A 236 7.41 6.23 2.65
N GLY A 237 8.68 6.44 2.29
CA GLY A 237 9.81 5.81 2.94
C GLY A 237 11.15 6.37 2.45
N ALA A 238 12.20 6.15 3.22
CA ALA A 238 13.54 6.51 2.81
C ALA A 238 14.06 5.50 1.77
N PRO A 239 14.56 5.93 0.60
CA PRO A 239 15.15 5.03 -0.38
C PRO A 239 16.29 4.21 0.21
N LEU A 240 16.34 2.92 -0.12
CA LEU A 240 17.39 2.00 0.32
C LEU A 240 18.57 1.94 -0.64
N HIS A 241 18.36 2.38 -1.88
CA HIS A 241 19.41 2.50 -2.88
C HIS A 241 19.78 3.98 -3.03
N ALA A 242 21.06 4.29 -2.94
CA ALA A 242 21.52 5.63 -3.28
C ALA A 242 21.12 5.91 -4.73
N SER A 243 20.42 7.03 -4.96
CA SER A 243 20.23 7.53 -6.32
C SER A 243 21.62 7.69 -6.93
N ALA A 244 21.88 7.04 -8.07
CA ALA A 244 23.08 7.35 -8.84
C ALA A 244 22.98 8.83 -9.21
N THR A 245 23.82 9.65 -8.58
CA THR A 245 24.00 11.08 -8.90
C THR A 245 24.67 11.24 -10.25
#